data_d720bbc37f6e94831623d8cf12e01a49
#
_entry.id   d720bbc37f6e94831623d8cf12e01a49
#
_cell.length_a   1.000
_cell.length_b   1.000
_cell.length_c   1.000
_cell.angle_alpha   90.00
_cell.angle_beta   90.00
_cell.angle_gamma   90.00
#
_symmetry.space_group_name_H-M   'P 1'
#
loop_
_entity.id
_entity.type
_entity.pdbx_description
1 polymer ?
#
loop_
_entity_poly.entity_id
_entity_poly.type
_entity_poly.pdbx_seq_one_letter_code
_entity_poly.pdbx_strand_id
1 'polypeptide(L)'
;GAGAAAVACMELLIKCGAQREKIYMLDRKGVIHTRRDDLNEYKKLFANNTDKRTLDDVIEGADVFVGVSGPNLLSPVQLKLMADNPVVFACSNPDPEIKPELATAARDDLIMATGRSDYPNQVNNVLCFPFIFRGALDVRARAINDEMKIAAVHAIRELAKESVPEEVLKASGSDE
;
A
#
# COMPACT_ATOMS: atom_id res chain seq x y z
N GLY A 1 4.33 -0.90 8.60
CA GLY A 1 5.17 0.17 9.17
C GLY A 1 4.38 1.42 9.47
N ALA A 2 4.93 2.30 10.27
CA ALA A 2 4.30 3.57 10.68
C ALA A 2 5.26 4.76 10.45
N GLY A 3 5.99 4.70 9.37
CA GLY A 3 6.83 5.80 8.87
C GLY A 3 6.05 6.78 7.99
N ALA A 4 6.75 7.76 7.41
CA ALA A 4 6.15 8.81 6.58
C ALA A 4 5.34 8.23 5.40
N ALA A 5 5.85 7.20 4.74
CA ALA A 5 5.15 6.55 3.63
C ALA A 5 3.82 5.94 4.07
N ALA A 6 3.81 5.19 5.17
CA ALA A 6 2.59 4.58 5.70
C ALA A 6 1.55 5.63 6.10
N VAL A 7 1.97 6.69 6.79
CA VAL A 7 1.08 7.79 7.19
C VAL A 7 0.46 8.44 5.96
N ALA A 8 1.26 8.83 4.98
CA ALA A 8 0.77 9.51 3.77
C ALA A 8 -0.18 8.61 2.95
N CYS A 9 0.13 7.31 2.81
CA CYS A 9 -0.74 6.36 2.14
C CYS A 9 -2.09 6.21 2.85
N MET A 10 -2.08 6.05 4.18
CA MET A 10 -3.31 5.87 4.93
C MET A 10 -4.17 7.15 4.96
N GLU A 11 -3.55 8.32 5.06
CA GLU A 11 -4.28 9.60 4.93
C GLU A 11 -4.96 9.71 3.56
N LEU A 12 -4.26 9.35 2.48
CA LEU A 12 -4.85 9.38 1.13
C LEU A 12 -5.98 8.36 0.99
N LEU A 13 -5.81 7.14 1.53
CA LEU A 13 -6.88 6.13 1.53
C LEU A 13 -8.12 6.61 2.27
N ILE A 14 -7.98 7.28 3.42
CA ILE A 14 -9.10 7.85 4.16
C ILE A 14 -9.81 8.92 3.32
N LYS A 15 -9.07 9.79 2.64
CA LYS A 15 -9.63 10.79 1.71
C LYS A 15 -10.35 10.17 0.53
N CYS A 16 -9.94 8.96 0.13
CA CYS A 16 -10.62 8.16 -0.90
C CYS A 16 -11.79 7.31 -0.35
N GLY A 17 -12.13 7.43 0.93
CA GLY A 17 -13.30 6.80 1.53
C GLY A 17 -13.02 5.62 2.48
N ALA A 18 -11.77 5.29 2.76
CA ALA A 18 -11.46 4.27 3.75
C ALA A 18 -11.86 4.73 5.17
N GLN A 19 -12.46 3.82 5.94
CA GLN A 19 -12.87 4.08 7.31
C GLN A 19 -11.65 4.05 8.23
N ARG A 20 -11.35 5.18 8.87
CA ARG A 20 -10.20 5.36 9.75
C ARG A 20 -10.13 4.29 10.85
N GLU A 21 -11.26 3.93 11.44
CA GLU A 21 -11.40 2.99 12.57
C GLU A 21 -11.05 1.56 12.18
N LYS A 22 -11.12 1.23 10.89
CA LYS A 22 -10.76 -0.08 10.35
C LYS A 22 -9.29 -0.19 9.98
N ILE A 23 -8.53 0.91 10.07
CA ILE A 23 -7.09 0.94 9.75
C ILE A 23 -6.30 0.69 11.04
N TYR A 24 -5.58 -0.42 11.09
CA TYR A 24 -4.61 -0.73 12.14
C TYR A 24 -3.21 -0.46 11.62
N MET A 25 -2.52 0.48 12.24
CA MET A 25 -1.14 0.80 11.91
C MET A 25 -0.21 0.19 12.96
N LEU A 26 0.92 -0.36 12.52
CA LEU A 26 1.91 -1.00 13.38
C LEU A 26 3.29 -0.38 13.19
N ASP A 27 4.03 -0.28 14.27
CA ASP A 27 5.46 0.02 14.27
C ASP A 27 6.26 -1.09 14.96
N ARG A 28 7.55 -0.86 15.24
CA ARG A 28 8.42 -1.85 15.88
C ARG A 28 7.94 -2.30 17.27
N LYS A 29 7.09 -1.51 17.92
CA LYS A 29 6.52 -1.82 19.23
C LYS A 29 5.13 -2.47 19.15
N GLY A 30 4.66 -2.76 17.91
CA GLY A 30 3.36 -3.36 17.66
C GLY A 30 2.29 -2.36 17.23
N VAL A 31 1.04 -2.69 17.52
CA VAL A 31 -0.13 -1.89 17.15
C VAL A 31 -0.08 -0.51 17.78
N ILE A 32 -0.41 0.50 16.98
CA ILE A 32 -0.57 1.88 17.45
C ILE A 32 -1.96 2.03 18.08
N HIS A 33 -1.99 2.22 19.40
CA HIS A 33 -3.23 2.31 20.17
C HIS A 33 -3.21 3.49 21.15
N THR A 34 -4.38 3.93 21.59
CA THR A 34 -4.57 5.15 22.39
C THR A 34 -3.88 5.15 23.76
N ARG A 35 -3.52 3.97 24.29
CA ARG A 35 -2.84 3.81 25.58
C ARG A 35 -1.31 3.87 25.48
N ARG A 36 -0.74 4.19 24.30
CA ARG A 36 0.69 4.41 24.12
C ARG A 36 1.03 5.88 24.36
N ASP A 37 2.08 6.13 25.13
CA ASP A 37 2.62 7.45 25.49
C ASP A 37 3.79 7.91 24.60
N ASP A 38 4.32 6.99 23.77
CA ASP A 38 5.48 7.21 22.91
C ASP A 38 5.14 7.64 21.47
N LEU A 39 3.89 7.98 21.21
CA LEU A 39 3.42 8.33 19.87
C LEU A 39 3.70 9.78 19.54
N ASN A 40 4.31 10.02 18.36
CA ASN A 40 4.33 11.36 17.78
C ASN A 40 2.94 11.75 17.23
N GLU A 41 2.78 13.01 16.83
CA GLU A 41 1.49 13.55 16.38
C GLU A 41 0.91 12.79 15.18
N TYR A 42 1.75 12.41 14.21
CA TYR A 42 1.32 11.65 13.04
C TYR A 42 0.79 10.26 13.39
N LYS A 43 1.47 9.55 14.29
CA LYS A 43 1.02 8.24 14.76
C LYS A 43 -0.24 8.32 15.60
N LYS A 44 -0.42 9.38 16.39
CA LYS A 44 -1.64 9.61 17.18
C LYS A 44 -2.90 9.64 16.33
N LEU A 45 -2.80 10.14 15.08
CA LEU A 45 -3.92 10.13 14.13
C LEU A 45 -4.46 8.73 13.85
N PHE A 46 -3.60 7.71 13.98
CA PHE A 46 -3.94 6.31 13.70
C PHE A 46 -4.05 5.44 14.97
N ALA A 47 -4.00 6.05 16.14
CA ALA A 47 -4.16 5.31 17.39
C ALA A 47 -5.61 4.84 17.57
N ASN A 48 -5.83 3.53 17.59
CA ASN A 48 -7.12 2.92 17.83
C ASN A 48 -7.32 2.61 19.32
N ASN A 49 -8.55 2.75 19.81
CA ASN A 49 -8.90 2.26 21.14
C ASN A 49 -9.15 0.76 21.07
N THR A 50 -8.11 -0.02 21.30
CA THR A 50 -8.14 -1.48 21.13
C THR A 50 -7.19 -2.17 22.11
N ASP A 51 -7.46 -3.44 22.41
CA ASP A 51 -6.58 -4.33 23.16
C ASP A 51 -5.59 -5.10 22.27
N LYS A 52 -5.70 -4.99 20.96
CA LYS A 52 -4.78 -5.60 20.00
C LYS A 52 -3.38 -4.99 20.13
N ARG A 53 -2.32 -5.82 20.05
CA ARG A 53 -0.92 -5.41 20.27
C ARG A 53 0.02 -5.83 19.15
N THR A 54 -0.23 -6.96 18.51
CA THR A 54 0.66 -7.59 17.53
C THR A 54 0.05 -7.61 16.14
N LEU A 55 0.85 -8.01 15.14
CA LEU A 55 0.33 -8.25 13.80
C LEU A 55 -0.68 -9.40 13.82
N ASP A 56 -0.43 -10.45 14.59
CA ASP A 56 -1.32 -11.60 14.69
C ASP A 56 -2.71 -11.20 15.18
N ASP A 57 -2.79 -10.25 16.12
CA ASP A 57 -4.06 -9.77 16.64
C ASP A 57 -4.92 -9.00 15.60
N VAL A 58 -4.29 -8.43 14.59
CA VAL A 58 -4.99 -7.55 13.61
C VAL A 58 -5.09 -8.13 12.22
N ILE A 59 -4.30 -9.17 11.90
CA ILE A 59 -4.27 -9.75 10.57
C ILE A 59 -5.45 -10.70 10.31
N GLU A 60 -5.99 -11.30 11.34
CA GLU A 60 -7.15 -12.19 11.24
C GLU A 60 -8.36 -11.42 10.70
N GLY A 61 -8.89 -11.89 9.58
CA GLY A 61 -10.02 -11.28 8.89
C GLY A 61 -9.71 -9.93 8.22
N ALA A 62 -8.43 -9.55 8.09
CA ALA A 62 -8.06 -8.34 7.38
C ALA A 62 -8.21 -8.52 5.85
N ASP A 63 -8.84 -7.55 5.20
CA ASP A 63 -9.02 -7.53 3.75
C ASP A 63 -7.77 -7.09 3.01
N VAL A 64 -6.97 -6.19 3.62
CA VAL A 64 -5.82 -5.55 2.98
C VAL A 64 -4.63 -5.49 3.92
N PHE A 65 -3.47 -5.92 3.43
CA PHE A 65 -2.17 -5.70 4.08
C PHE A 65 -1.35 -4.69 3.26
N VAL A 66 -0.81 -3.67 3.92
CA VAL A 66 0.09 -2.69 3.32
C VAL A 66 1.43 -2.68 4.05
N GLY A 67 2.44 -3.25 3.41
CA GLY A 67 3.81 -3.30 3.89
C GLY A 67 4.68 -2.24 3.23
N VAL A 68 5.27 -1.35 4.04
CA VAL A 68 6.20 -0.29 3.61
C VAL A 68 7.32 -0.12 4.65
N SER A 69 7.81 -1.21 5.21
CA SER A 69 8.76 -1.13 6.33
C SER A 69 10.00 -2.00 6.20
N GLY A 70 9.89 -3.28 6.03
CA GLY A 70 11.05 -4.16 5.99
C GLY A 70 10.71 -5.59 5.57
N PRO A 71 11.72 -6.40 5.25
CA PRO A 71 11.52 -7.73 4.70
C PRO A 71 10.98 -8.73 5.72
N ASN A 72 10.28 -9.75 5.21
CA ASN A 72 9.87 -10.95 5.97
C ASN A 72 9.03 -10.65 7.22
N LEU A 73 8.17 -9.63 7.17
CA LEU A 73 7.28 -9.24 8.27
C LEU A 73 5.91 -9.91 8.20
N LEU A 74 5.54 -10.48 7.07
CA LEU A 74 4.30 -11.23 6.87
C LEU A 74 4.64 -12.69 6.57
N SER A 75 4.17 -13.60 7.39
CA SER A 75 4.38 -15.04 7.20
C SER A 75 3.24 -15.68 6.38
N PRO A 76 3.48 -16.84 5.74
CA PRO A 76 2.42 -17.62 5.09
C PRO A 76 1.28 -18.02 6.03
N VAL A 77 1.57 -18.24 7.30
CA VAL A 77 0.56 -18.56 8.32
C VAL A 77 -0.36 -17.36 8.57
N GLN A 78 0.21 -16.19 8.77
CA GLN A 78 -0.54 -14.93 8.94
C GLN A 78 -1.37 -14.60 7.69
N LEU A 79 -0.82 -14.83 6.50
CA LEU A 79 -1.53 -14.62 5.24
C LEU A 79 -2.81 -15.48 5.15
N LYS A 80 -2.78 -16.72 5.65
CA LYS A 80 -3.94 -17.61 5.70
C LYS A 80 -5.05 -17.15 6.64
N LEU A 81 -4.74 -16.28 7.60
CA LEU A 81 -5.70 -15.74 8.56
C LEU A 81 -6.46 -14.52 8.01
N MET A 82 -6.00 -13.94 6.90
CA MET A 82 -6.68 -12.82 6.26
C MET A 82 -8.06 -13.25 5.71
N ALA A 83 -8.91 -12.27 5.41
CA ALA A 83 -10.21 -12.49 4.78
C ALA A 83 -10.07 -13.19 3.40
N ASP A 84 -11.17 -13.62 2.84
CA ASP A 84 -11.23 -14.19 1.49
C ASP A 84 -10.86 -13.12 0.44
N ASN A 85 -10.12 -13.53 -0.60
CA ASN A 85 -9.65 -12.65 -1.68
C ASN A 85 -8.89 -11.40 -1.17
N PRO A 86 -7.87 -11.54 -0.31
CA PRO A 86 -7.19 -10.40 0.28
C PRO A 86 -6.29 -9.70 -0.72
N VAL A 87 -6.04 -8.42 -0.47
CA VAL A 87 -5.08 -7.62 -1.23
C VAL A 87 -3.81 -7.41 -0.38
N VAL A 88 -2.67 -7.77 -0.95
CA VAL A 88 -1.36 -7.71 -0.27
C VAL A 88 -0.41 -6.79 -1.04
N PHE A 89 -0.11 -5.63 -0.48
CA PHE A 89 0.94 -4.73 -0.95
C PHE A 89 2.19 -4.95 -0.11
N ALA A 90 3.14 -5.75 -0.60
CA ALA A 90 4.45 -6.00 0.04
C ALA A 90 5.53 -5.13 -0.63
N CYS A 91 5.54 -3.85 -0.28
CA CYS A 91 6.29 -2.81 -1.01
C CYS A 91 7.65 -2.45 -0.40
N SER A 92 8.14 -3.21 0.58
CA SER A 92 9.49 -3.02 1.13
C SER A 92 10.57 -3.32 0.09
N ASN A 93 11.63 -2.52 0.10
CA ASN A 93 12.78 -2.65 -0.80
C ASN A 93 14.08 -2.85 0.00
N PRO A 94 15.04 -3.70 -0.48
CA PRO A 94 14.99 -4.48 -1.73
C PRO A 94 14.13 -5.75 -1.63
N ASP A 95 13.87 -6.25 -0.43
CA ASP A 95 13.12 -7.46 -0.20
C ASP A 95 11.73 -7.14 0.37
N PRO A 96 10.65 -7.76 -0.16
CA PRO A 96 9.28 -7.53 0.29
C PRO A 96 9.00 -8.13 1.67
N GLU A 97 7.91 -7.71 2.30
CA GLU A 97 7.44 -8.23 3.59
C GLU A 97 7.10 -9.73 3.54
N ILE A 98 6.71 -10.21 2.38
CA ILE A 98 6.59 -11.64 2.03
C ILE A 98 6.95 -11.80 0.55
N LYS A 99 7.71 -12.83 0.22
CA LYS A 99 8.02 -13.13 -1.18
C LYS A 99 6.78 -13.64 -1.91
N PRO A 100 6.54 -13.20 -3.17
CA PRO A 100 5.39 -13.65 -3.96
C PRO A 100 5.23 -15.16 -4.04
N GLU A 101 6.34 -15.91 -4.19
CA GLU A 101 6.31 -17.35 -4.28
C GLU A 101 5.78 -18.01 -3.00
N LEU A 102 6.11 -17.44 -1.83
CA LEU A 102 5.60 -17.92 -0.55
C LEU A 102 4.14 -17.56 -0.35
N ALA A 103 3.74 -16.40 -0.83
CA ALA A 103 2.37 -15.93 -0.72
C ALA A 103 1.43 -16.76 -1.61
N THR A 104 1.77 -16.95 -2.88
CA THR A 104 0.98 -17.74 -3.84
C THR A 104 0.97 -19.24 -3.52
N ALA A 105 2.04 -19.76 -2.92
CA ALA A 105 2.05 -21.13 -2.40
C ALA A 105 1.16 -21.32 -1.16
N ALA A 106 0.88 -20.24 -0.42
CA ALA A 106 0.05 -20.29 0.78
C ALA A 106 -1.44 -20.21 0.46
N ARG A 107 -1.83 -19.42 -0.56
CA ARG A 107 -3.21 -19.25 -1.02
C ARG A 107 -3.25 -18.69 -2.45
N ASP A 108 -4.26 -19.06 -3.21
CA ASP A 108 -4.43 -18.77 -4.64
C ASP A 108 -5.45 -17.66 -4.94
N ASP A 109 -6.20 -17.24 -3.93
CA ASP A 109 -7.26 -16.22 -4.06
C ASP A 109 -6.79 -14.78 -3.78
N LEU A 110 -5.47 -14.54 -3.58
CA LEU A 110 -4.98 -13.22 -3.24
C LEU A 110 -4.64 -12.37 -4.48
N ILE A 111 -4.80 -11.06 -4.33
CA ILE A 111 -4.18 -10.06 -5.21
C ILE A 111 -2.90 -9.58 -4.53
N MET A 112 -1.75 -9.84 -5.15
CA MET A 112 -0.46 -9.45 -4.61
C MET A 112 0.27 -8.45 -5.49
N ALA A 113 0.86 -7.44 -4.87
CA ALA A 113 1.72 -6.46 -5.51
C ALA A 113 2.99 -6.23 -4.69
N THR A 114 4.09 -5.91 -5.36
CA THR A 114 5.38 -5.57 -4.73
C THR A 114 5.95 -4.28 -5.31
N GLY A 115 7.00 -3.74 -4.68
CA GLY A 115 7.77 -2.62 -5.23
C GLY A 115 8.76 -3.01 -6.32
N ARG A 116 8.91 -4.30 -6.65
CA ARG A 116 9.93 -4.83 -7.55
C ARG A 116 9.39 -4.98 -8.98
N SER A 117 10.28 -4.70 -9.96
CA SER A 117 9.97 -4.82 -11.39
C SER A 117 10.06 -6.26 -11.93
N ASP A 118 10.67 -7.17 -11.18
CA ASP A 118 10.82 -8.57 -11.56
C ASP A 118 9.65 -9.47 -11.11
N TYR A 119 8.63 -8.85 -10.48
CA TYR A 119 7.38 -9.53 -10.10
C TYR A 119 6.17 -8.89 -10.80
N PRO A 120 5.09 -9.66 -11.00
CA PRO A 120 3.82 -9.11 -11.47
C PRO A 120 3.26 -8.04 -10.52
N ASN A 121 2.42 -7.13 -11.06
CA ASN A 121 1.75 -6.08 -10.30
C ASN A 121 2.72 -5.16 -9.54
N GLN A 122 3.71 -4.63 -10.24
CA GLN A 122 4.63 -3.67 -9.64
C GLN A 122 3.90 -2.40 -9.18
N VAL A 123 4.10 -2.01 -7.91
CA VAL A 123 3.70 -0.72 -7.35
C VAL A 123 4.94 0.12 -7.09
N ASN A 124 5.17 1.14 -7.91
CA ASN A 124 6.36 1.96 -7.84
C ASN A 124 5.99 3.46 -7.86
N ASN A 125 6.76 4.26 -7.16
CA ASN A 125 6.59 5.72 -7.10
C ASN A 125 6.62 6.36 -8.49
N VAL A 126 7.34 5.79 -9.46
CA VAL A 126 7.45 6.28 -10.84
C VAL A 126 6.12 6.32 -11.59
N LEU A 127 5.10 5.61 -11.13
CA LEU A 127 3.75 5.70 -11.70
C LEU A 127 3.16 7.11 -11.61
N CYS A 128 3.53 7.88 -10.59
CA CYS A 128 3.06 9.24 -10.38
C CYS A 128 4.19 10.27 -10.40
N PHE A 129 5.38 9.91 -9.91
CA PHE A 129 6.58 10.74 -9.92
C PHE A 129 7.37 10.52 -11.25
N PRO A 130 7.81 11.55 -11.99
CA PRO A 130 7.72 12.99 -11.64
C PRO A 130 6.49 13.70 -12.21
N PHE A 131 5.54 13.00 -12.79
CA PHE A 131 4.46 13.56 -13.59
C PHE A 131 3.54 14.52 -12.81
N ILE A 132 3.26 14.22 -11.53
CA ILE A 132 2.47 15.10 -10.67
C ILE A 132 3.16 16.47 -10.46
N PHE A 133 4.50 16.50 -10.42
CA PHE A 133 5.25 17.76 -10.35
C PHE A 133 5.18 18.53 -11.65
N ARG A 134 5.23 17.84 -12.77
CA ARG A 134 5.07 18.47 -14.07
C ARG A 134 3.69 19.12 -14.19
N GLY A 135 2.62 18.40 -13.82
CA GLY A 135 1.28 18.96 -13.81
C GLY A 135 1.15 20.18 -12.88
N ALA A 136 1.74 20.13 -11.70
CA ALA A 136 1.75 21.26 -10.76
C ALA A 136 2.47 22.49 -11.34
N LEU A 137 3.60 22.29 -12.04
CA LEU A 137 4.36 23.37 -12.67
C LEU A 137 3.61 23.98 -13.87
N ASP A 138 2.96 23.17 -14.68
CA ASP A 138 2.22 23.63 -15.87
C ASP A 138 1.08 24.60 -15.48
N VAL A 139 0.41 24.36 -14.35
CA VAL A 139 -0.64 25.25 -13.83
C VAL A 139 -0.12 26.26 -12.81
N ARG A 140 1.20 26.34 -12.60
CA ARG A 140 1.83 27.21 -11.61
C ARG A 140 1.22 27.07 -10.19
N ALA A 141 0.92 25.85 -9.80
CA ALA A 141 0.39 25.55 -8.48
C ALA A 141 1.39 25.95 -7.38
N ARG A 142 0.88 26.45 -6.26
CA ARG A 142 1.71 26.82 -5.10
C ARG A 142 2.02 25.62 -4.19
N ALA A 143 1.22 24.56 -4.30
CA ALA A 143 1.38 23.31 -3.55
C ALA A 143 0.70 22.17 -4.32
N ILE A 144 1.13 20.94 -4.05
CA ILE A 144 0.41 19.75 -4.46
C ILE A 144 -0.59 19.43 -3.35
N ASN A 145 -1.85 19.81 -3.57
CA ASN A 145 -2.93 19.64 -2.62
C ASN A 145 -3.58 18.25 -2.71
N ASP A 146 -4.57 17.98 -1.87
CA ASP A 146 -5.21 16.66 -1.82
C ASP A 146 -6.06 16.37 -3.04
N GLU A 147 -6.72 17.38 -3.61
CA GLU A 147 -7.49 17.27 -4.85
C GLU A 147 -6.60 16.82 -6.01
N MET A 148 -5.38 17.36 -6.12
CA MET A 148 -4.40 16.94 -7.13
C MET A 148 -3.95 15.48 -6.92
N LYS A 149 -3.71 15.07 -5.68
CA LYS A 149 -3.35 13.69 -5.35
C LYS A 149 -4.48 12.71 -5.70
N ILE A 150 -5.72 13.06 -5.34
CA ILE A 150 -6.91 12.25 -5.65
C ILE A 150 -7.13 12.17 -7.16
N ALA A 151 -6.97 13.28 -7.88
CA ALA A 151 -7.06 13.29 -9.34
C ALA A 151 -6.00 12.37 -9.97
N ALA A 152 -4.77 12.37 -9.46
CA ALA A 152 -3.72 11.46 -9.92
C ALA A 152 -4.07 9.98 -9.65
N VAL A 153 -4.65 9.66 -8.47
CA VAL A 153 -5.13 8.31 -8.16
C VAL A 153 -6.18 7.86 -9.17
N HIS A 154 -7.15 8.73 -9.48
CA HIS A 154 -8.19 8.40 -10.47
C HIS A 154 -7.60 8.24 -11.87
N ALA A 155 -6.69 9.10 -12.30
CA ALA A 155 -6.05 9.02 -13.61
C ALA A 155 -5.27 7.70 -13.77
N ILE A 156 -4.47 7.31 -12.79
CA ILE A 156 -3.72 6.05 -12.81
C ILE A 156 -4.68 4.85 -12.83
N ARG A 157 -5.74 4.90 -12.01
CA ARG A 157 -6.76 3.85 -11.96
C ARG A 157 -7.48 3.67 -13.29
N GLU A 158 -7.86 4.74 -13.95
CA GLU A 158 -8.54 4.66 -15.25
C GLU A 158 -7.57 4.19 -16.35
N LEU A 159 -6.34 4.69 -16.34
CA LEU A 159 -5.30 4.23 -17.28
C LEU A 159 -5.05 2.71 -17.17
N ALA A 160 -5.09 2.15 -15.96
CA ALA A 160 -4.91 0.71 -15.74
C ALA A 160 -6.05 -0.16 -16.32
N LYS A 161 -7.16 0.45 -16.72
CA LYS A 161 -8.30 -0.24 -17.37
C LYS A 161 -8.31 -0.12 -18.88
N GLU A 162 -7.47 0.76 -19.41
CA GLU A 162 -7.35 0.96 -20.86
C GLU A 162 -6.56 -0.19 -21.49
N SER A 163 -6.82 -0.47 -22.76
CA SER A 163 -6.01 -1.41 -23.53
C SER A 163 -4.59 -0.88 -23.70
N VAL A 164 -3.61 -1.75 -23.58
CA VAL A 164 -2.21 -1.37 -23.81
C VAL A 164 -2.01 -1.00 -25.27
N PRO A 165 -1.43 0.17 -25.58
CA PRO A 165 -1.14 0.56 -26.98
C PRO A 165 -0.21 -0.45 -27.67
N GLU A 166 -0.47 -0.76 -28.93
CA GLU A 166 0.35 -1.71 -29.71
C GLU A 166 1.84 -1.39 -29.70
N GLU A 167 2.20 -0.11 -29.69
CA GLU A 167 3.61 0.33 -29.65
C GLU A 167 4.29 -0.11 -28.36
N VAL A 168 3.56 -0.09 -27.24
CA VAL A 168 4.07 -0.53 -25.93
C VAL A 168 4.18 -2.06 -25.87
N LEU A 169 3.20 -2.79 -26.39
CA LEU A 169 3.25 -4.26 -26.51
C LEU A 169 4.46 -4.70 -27.34
N LYS A 170 4.67 -4.09 -28.49
CA LYS A 170 5.84 -4.38 -29.33
C LYS A 170 7.17 -4.07 -28.65
N ALA A 171 7.24 -2.97 -27.87
CA ALA A 171 8.45 -2.59 -27.13
C ALA A 171 8.74 -3.50 -25.94
N SER A 172 7.72 -4.06 -25.31
CA SER A 172 7.85 -4.98 -24.16
C SER A 172 8.08 -6.45 -24.56
N GLY A 173 7.94 -6.79 -25.86
CA GLY A 173 8.04 -8.16 -26.34
C GLY A 173 6.89 -9.05 -25.89
N SER A 174 5.77 -8.45 -25.53
CA SER A 174 4.54 -9.14 -25.11
C SER A 174 3.56 -9.19 -26.27
N ASP A 175 3.00 -10.34 -26.54
CA ASP A 175 1.97 -10.52 -27.57
C ASP A 175 0.54 -10.28 -27.01
N GLU A 176 0.41 -9.99 -25.70
CA GLU A 176 -0.85 -9.68 -25.00
C GLU A 176 -0.65 -8.59 -23.93
#